data_368360ccb0c526870128af20b5fa4dcf
#
_entry.id   368360ccb0c526870128af20b5fa4dcf
#
_cell.length_a   1.000
_cell.length_b   1.000
_cell.length_c   1.000
_cell.angle_alpha   90.00
_cell.angle_beta   90.00
_cell.angle_gamma   90.00
#
_symmetry.space_group_name_H-M   'P 1'
#
loop_
_entity.id
_entity.type
_entity.pdbx_description
1 polymer ?
#
loop_
_entity_poly.entity_id
_entity_poly.type
_entity_poly.pdbx_seq_one_letter_code
_entity_poly.pdbx_strand_id
1 'polypeptide(L)'
;MIRTNCIVKEDDMSSINKNKYLSLTEKSFYKKLGKVTKIVGLTIESVGPDAKLNDLCRIYSADNSQELYAEVVGFNDSNVLLMPYDVVDGIGPGSVVENMERPLSVKVGDGILGHTLDGLGNPTDCSELEYKD
;
A
#
# COMPACT_ATOMS: atom_id res chain seq x y z
N MET A 1 15.31 -14.09 5.59
CA MET A 1 14.30 -14.27 6.64
C MET A 1 13.03 -14.79 6.00
N ILE A 2 12.66 -16.01 6.28
CA ILE A 2 11.48 -16.64 5.66
C ILE A 2 10.25 -16.00 6.30
N ARG A 3 9.47 -15.24 5.55
CA ARG A 3 8.14 -14.83 5.98
C ARG A 3 7.27 -16.08 6.02
N THR A 4 6.83 -16.48 7.19
CA THR A 4 5.76 -17.45 7.33
C THR A 4 4.52 -16.82 6.71
N ASN A 5 4.07 -17.36 5.58
CA ASN A 5 2.84 -16.90 4.95
C ASN A 5 1.68 -17.18 5.91
N CYS A 6 1.20 -16.13 6.57
CA CYS A 6 -0.12 -16.19 7.18
C CYS A 6 -1.12 -16.31 6.03
N ILE A 7 -1.76 -17.47 5.89
CA ILE A 7 -2.73 -17.72 4.82
C ILE A 7 -3.94 -16.84 5.10
N VAL A 8 -4.11 -15.80 4.27
CA VAL A 8 -5.35 -15.04 4.22
C VAL A 8 -6.35 -15.90 3.47
N LYS A 9 -7.47 -16.26 4.11
CA LYS A 9 -8.58 -16.92 3.43
C LYS A 9 -9.11 -15.94 2.37
N GLU A 10 -9.07 -16.36 1.11
CA GLU A 10 -9.75 -15.68 0.04
C GLU A 10 -11.24 -15.68 0.35
N ASP A 11 -11.79 -14.48 0.62
CA ASP A 11 -13.23 -14.32 0.68
C ASP A 11 -13.83 -14.62 -0.69
N ASP A 12 -14.87 -15.45 -0.67
CA ASP A 12 -15.60 -15.91 -1.83
C ASP A 12 -16.09 -14.74 -2.70
N MET A 13 -15.47 -14.57 -3.86
CA MET A 13 -15.75 -13.53 -4.85
C MET A 13 -16.98 -13.83 -5.72
N SER A 14 -17.95 -14.59 -5.23
CA SER A 14 -19.05 -15.16 -6.03
C SER A 14 -20.15 -14.18 -6.45
N SER A 15 -20.11 -12.89 -6.06
CA SER A 15 -21.15 -11.92 -6.45
C SER A 15 -20.60 -10.57 -6.91
N ILE A 16 -19.68 -10.58 -7.89
CA ILE A 16 -19.17 -9.33 -8.47
C ILE A 16 -20.19 -8.82 -9.48
N ASN A 17 -20.84 -7.71 -9.18
CA ASN A 17 -21.71 -7.01 -10.12
C ASN A 17 -20.85 -6.34 -11.21
N LYS A 18 -20.74 -6.98 -12.37
CA LYS A 18 -19.91 -6.53 -13.50
C LYS A 18 -20.24 -5.12 -13.98
N ASN A 19 -21.48 -4.69 -13.85
CA ASN A 19 -21.90 -3.35 -14.28
C ASN A 19 -21.38 -2.24 -13.36
N LYS A 20 -21.17 -2.53 -12.09
CA LYS A 20 -20.53 -1.58 -11.15
C LYS A 20 -19.04 -1.41 -11.44
N TYR A 21 -18.39 -2.44 -11.96
CA TYR A 21 -16.98 -2.41 -12.35
C TYR A 21 -16.73 -1.59 -13.61
N LEU A 22 -17.59 -1.68 -14.62
CA LEU A 22 -17.43 -0.97 -15.88
C LEU A 22 -17.58 0.55 -15.74
N SER A 23 -18.40 1.02 -14.81
CA SER A 23 -18.56 2.45 -14.54
C SER A 23 -17.42 3.06 -13.73
N LEU A 24 -16.63 2.23 -13.04
CA LEU A 24 -15.48 2.67 -12.22
C LEU A 24 -14.15 2.71 -13.00
N THR A 25 -14.09 2.07 -14.18
CA THR A 25 -12.82 1.82 -14.87
C THR A 25 -12.31 2.96 -15.73
N GLU A 26 -13.12 3.93 -16.15
CA GLU A 26 -12.68 4.89 -17.16
C GLU A 26 -12.17 6.24 -16.64
N LYS A 27 -12.55 6.68 -15.44
CA LYS A 27 -12.14 8.02 -14.96
C LYS A 27 -11.29 8.06 -13.71
N SER A 28 -11.33 7.05 -12.87
CA SER A 28 -10.67 7.05 -11.56
C SER A 28 -9.32 6.32 -11.53
N PHE A 29 -9.14 5.35 -12.42
CA PHE A 29 -7.99 4.46 -12.36
C PHE A 29 -6.66 5.14 -12.69
N TYR A 30 -6.64 6.02 -13.70
CA TYR A 30 -5.42 6.70 -14.13
C TYR A 30 -4.90 7.74 -13.12
N LYS A 31 -5.78 8.31 -12.29
CA LYS A 31 -5.38 9.29 -11.28
C LYS A 31 -4.71 8.66 -10.05
N LYS A 32 -4.93 7.37 -9.83
CA LYS A 32 -4.41 6.65 -8.66
C LYS A 32 -3.07 5.96 -8.89
N LEU A 33 -2.63 5.91 -10.13
CA LEU A 33 -1.40 5.23 -10.51
C LEU A 33 -0.31 6.22 -10.94
N GLY A 34 0.88 5.98 -10.46
CA GLY A 34 2.09 6.69 -10.83
C GLY A 34 3.24 5.70 -11.10
N LYS A 35 4.40 6.25 -11.40
CA LYS A 35 5.61 5.45 -11.63
C LYS A 35 6.78 6.05 -10.88
N VAL A 36 7.56 5.20 -10.24
CA VAL A 36 8.84 5.58 -9.64
C VAL A 36 9.80 6.05 -10.73
N THR A 37 10.36 7.22 -10.53
CA THR A 37 11.38 7.82 -11.43
C THR A 37 12.77 7.68 -10.86
N LYS A 38 12.91 7.85 -9.56
CA LYS A 38 14.21 7.91 -8.89
C LYS A 38 14.09 7.48 -7.43
N ILE A 39 15.16 6.93 -6.91
CA ILE A 39 15.32 6.63 -5.50
C ILE A 39 16.58 7.33 -5.01
N VAL A 40 16.48 8.12 -3.97
CA VAL A 40 17.60 8.86 -3.37
C VAL A 40 17.61 8.64 -1.87
N GLY A 41 18.54 7.83 -1.39
CA GLY A 41 18.60 7.47 0.01
C GLY A 41 17.35 6.74 0.47
N LEU A 42 16.62 7.36 1.39
CA LEU A 42 15.35 6.83 1.95
C LEU A 42 14.10 7.40 1.27
N THR A 43 14.26 8.20 0.21
CA THR A 43 13.15 8.86 -0.46
C THR A 43 12.99 8.34 -1.87
N ILE A 44 11.75 8.05 -2.24
CA ILE A 44 11.35 7.60 -3.56
C ILE A 44 10.62 8.75 -4.26
N GLU A 45 11.10 9.14 -5.43
CA GLU A 45 10.41 10.11 -6.28
C GLU A 45 9.56 9.37 -7.32
N SER A 46 8.30 9.78 -7.47
CA SER A 46 7.42 9.23 -8.49
C SER A 46 6.67 10.32 -9.25
N VAL A 47 6.43 10.09 -10.54
CA VAL A 47 5.49 10.89 -11.33
C VAL A 47 4.09 10.35 -11.10
N GLY A 48 3.26 11.16 -10.42
CA GLY A 48 1.97 10.67 -9.91
C GLY A 48 2.13 9.61 -8.81
N PRO A 49 1.02 9.09 -8.32
CA PRO A 49 -0.38 9.46 -8.57
C PRO A 49 -0.77 10.82 -7.98
N ASP A 50 -1.98 11.30 -8.30
CA ASP A 50 -2.55 12.42 -7.55
C ASP A 50 -2.68 12.00 -6.08
N ALA A 51 -1.95 12.67 -5.21
CA ALA A 51 -1.88 12.33 -3.80
C ALA A 51 -1.82 13.59 -2.94
N LYS A 52 -2.16 13.44 -1.68
CA LYS A 52 -2.05 14.49 -0.66
C LYS A 52 -0.93 14.12 0.32
N LEU A 53 -0.47 15.11 1.08
CA LEU A 53 0.45 14.84 2.19
C LEU A 53 -0.17 13.83 3.16
N ASN A 54 0.65 12.91 3.63
CA ASN A 54 0.30 11.80 4.52
C ASN A 54 -0.61 10.73 3.90
N ASP A 55 -0.88 10.77 2.60
CA ASP A 55 -1.55 9.64 1.94
C ASP A 55 -0.63 8.42 1.93
N LEU A 56 -1.24 7.27 2.15
CA LEU A 56 -0.57 5.98 2.04
C LEU A 56 -0.54 5.55 0.57
N CYS A 57 0.64 5.25 0.08
CA CYS A 57 0.85 4.70 -1.26
C CYS A 57 1.39 3.28 -1.17
N ARG A 58 1.02 2.46 -2.13
CA ARG A 58 1.53 1.12 -2.33
C ARG A 58 2.40 1.10 -3.59
N ILE A 59 3.59 0.59 -3.47
CA ILE A 59 4.56 0.49 -4.56
C ILE A 59 4.76 -0.97 -4.88
N TYR A 60 4.61 -1.33 -6.15
CA TYR A 60 4.81 -2.69 -6.65
C TYR A 60 6.19 -2.82 -7.26
N SER A 61 6.89 -3.90 -6.95
CA SER A 61 8.13 -4.22 -7.65
C SER A 61 7.88 -4.49 -9.13
N ALA A 62 8.91 -4.38 -9.96
CA ALA A 62 8.78 -4.53 -11.40
C ALA A 62 8.25 -5.91 -11.83
N ASP A 63 8.47 -6.92 -11.04
CA ASP A 63 8.01 -8.30 -11.25
C ASP A 63 6.69 -8.62 -10.50
N ASN A 64 6.09 -7.62 -9.81
CA ASN A 64 4.93 -7.79 -8.94
C ASN A 64 5.09 -8.85 -7.84
N SER A 65 6.31 -9.23 -7.52
CA SER A 65 6.58 -10.23 -6.48
C SER A 65 6.49 -9.65 -5.06
N GLN A 66 6.67 -8.34 -4.95
CA GLN A 66 6.70 -7.64 -3.66
C GLN A 66 5.92 -6.33 -3.73
N GLU A 67 5.34 -5.97 -2.61
CA GLU A 67 4.70 -4.67 -2.41
C GLU A 67 5.31 -3.96 -1.21
N LEU A 68 5.47 -2.66 -1.33
CA LEU A 68 6.03 -1.78 -0.32
C LEU A 68 5.06 -0.66 -0.04
N TYR A 69 4.82 -0.38 1.22
CA TYR A 69 4.03 0.76 1.65
C TYR A 69 4.91 1.96 1.90
N ALA A 70 4.47 3.12 1.46
CA ALA A 70 5.16 4.38 1.63
C ALA A 70 4.17 5.52 1.89
N GLU A 71 4.62 6.55 2.59
CA GLU A 71 3.84 7.74 2.90
C GLU A 71 4.28 8.90 2.02
N VAL A 72 3.32 9.71 1.60
CA VAL A 72 3.61 10.97 0.89
C VAL A 72 4.13 11.98 1.88
N VAL A 73 5.40 12.35 1.75
CA VAL A 73 6.08 13.31 2.64
C VAL A 73 6.26 14.69 2.01
N GLY A 74 6.05 14.81 0.71
CA GLY A 74 6.18 16.08 0.03
C GLY A 74 6.01 15.99 -1.48
N PHE A 75 6.26 17.10 -2.12
CA PHE A 75 6.21 17.24 -3.57
C PHE A 75 7.43 18.02 -4.05
N ASN A 76 7.95 17.63 -5.19
CA ASN A 76 9.05 18.33 -5.87
C ASN A 76 8.65 18.54 -7.34
N ASP A 77 8.36 19.78 -7.71
CA ASP A 77 7.77 20.14 -8.99
C ASP A 77 6.48 19.32 -9.26
N SER A 78 6.53 18.41 -10.22
CA SER A 78 5.40 17.51 -10.56
C SER A 78 5.54 16.11 -9.96
N ASN A 79 6.57 15.89 -9.16
CA ASN A 79 6.86 14.58 -8.56
C ASN A 79 6.34 14.49 -7.13
N VAL A 80 5.90 13.32 -6.77
CA VAL A 80 5.52 12.95 -5.40
C VAL A 80 6.73 12.36 -4.69
N LEU A 81 7.01 12.84 -3.49
CA LEU A 81 8.06 12.31 -2.64
C LEU A 81 7.46 11.33 -1.64
N LEU A 82 7.92 10.10 -1.69
CA LEU A 82 7.44 9.00 -0.87
C LEU A 82 8.52 8.53 0.09
N MET A 83 8.15 8.29 1.32
CA MET A 83 9.01 7.69 2.34
C MET A 83 8.52 6.28 2.66
N PRO A 84 9.31 5.25 2.36
CA PRO A 84 8.90 3.87 2.61
C PRO A 84 8.91 3.53 4.10
N TYR A 85 8.00 2.64 4.50
CA TYR A 85 7.94 2.11 5.87
C TYR A 85 8.83 0.90 6.11
N ASP A 86 9.31 0.28 5.03
CA ASP A 86 10.16 -0.92 5.10
C ASP A 86 11.36 -0.78 4.17
N VAL A 87 12.23 -1.75 4.19
CA VAL A 87 13.43 -1.77 3.34
C VAL A 87 13.03 -1.80 1.87
N VAL A 88 13.61 -0.90 1.09
CA VAL A 88 13.40 -0.82 -0.35
C VAL A 88 14.20 -1.94 -1.02
N ASP A 89 13.55 -3.06 -1.28
CA ASP A 89 14.13 -4.16 -2.04
C ASP A 89 13.26 -4.48 -3.25
N GLY A 90 13.87 -4.73 -4.38
CA GLY A 90 13.17 -5.02 -5.63
C GLY A 90 12.38 -3.83 -6.24
N ILE A 91 12.46 -2.65 -5.65
CA ILE A 91 11.83 -1.43 -6.17
C ILE A 91 12.85 -0.62 -6.94
N GLY A 92 12.48 -0.16 -8.13
CA GLY A 92 13.34 0.63 -8.99
C GLY A 92 12.57 1.57 -9.89
N PRO A 93 13.27 2.33 -10.73
CA PRO A 93 12.61 3.18 -11.72
C PRO A 93 11.67 2.38 -12.60
N GLY A 94 10.46 2.89 -12.79
CA GLY A 94 9.39 2.21 -13.52
C GLY A 94 8.43 1.39 -12.66
N SER A 95 8.75 1.14 -11.39
CA SER A 95 7.82 0.50 -10.44
C SER A 95 6.52 1.29 -10.34
N VAL A 96 5.40 0.60 -10.25
CA VAL A 96 4.08 1.22 -10.19
C VAL A 96 3.77 1.69 -8.77
N VAL A 97 3.26 2.89 -8.65
CA VAL A 97 2.81 3.50 -7.37
C VAL A 97 1.30 3.66 -7.42
N GLU A 98 0.61 3.16 -6.43
CA GLU A 98 -0.84 3.28 -6.27
C GLU A 98 -1.16 4.13 -5.03
N ASN A 99 -1.98 5.17 -5.18
CA ASN A 99 -2.48 5.93 -4.04
C ASN A 99 -3.69 5.23 -3.42
N MET A 100 -3.61 4.96 -2.14
CA MET A 100 -4.70 4.36 -1.36
C MET A 100 -5.78 5.38 -0.93
N GLU A 101 -5.55 6.68 -1.19
CA GLU A 101 -6.45 7.80 -0.83
C GLU A 101 -6.83 7.83 0.66
N ARG A 102 -5.96 7.33 1.51
CA ARG A 102 -6.16 7.33 2.97
C ARG A 102 -4.80 7.44 3.67
N PRO A 103 -4.75 8.02 4.84
CA PRO A 103 -3.54 7.96 5.66
C PRO A 103 -3.34 6.55 6.23
N LEU A 104 -2.13 6.30 6.70
CA LEU A 104 -1.87 5.08 7.48
C LEU A 104 -2.74 5.10 8.73
N SER A 105 -3.50 4.04 8.91
CA SER A 105 -4.34 3.86 10.09
C SER A 105 -4.30 2.41 10.54
N VAL A 106 -4.27 2.22 11.83
CA VAL A 106 -4.30 0.90 12.46
C VAL A 106 -5.64 0.76 13.19
N LYS A 107 -6.33 -0.35 12.95
CA LYS A 107 -7.53 -0.67 13.71
C LYS A 107 -7.13 -1.03 15.14
N VAL A 108 -7.77 -0.42 16.11
CA VAL A 108 -7.56 -0.70 17.53
C VAL A 108 -8.83 -1.23 18.16
N GLY A 109 -8.69 -2.12 19.11
CA GLY A 109 -9.80 -2.72 19.84
C GLY A 109 -9.31 -3.78 20.82
N ASP A 110 -10.21 -4.40 21.56
CA ASP A 110 -9.86 -5.41 22.55
C ASP A 110 -9.16 -6.64 21.96
N GLY A 111 -9.41 -6.91 20.66
CA GLY A 111 -8.81 -8.03 19.94
C GLY A 111 -7.30 -7.92 19.71
N ILE A 112 -6.69 -6.74 19.93
CA ILE A 112 -5.22 -6.59 19.81
C ILE A 112 -4.49 -6.79 21.13
N LEU A 113 -5.21 -6.95 22.25
CA LEU A 113 -4.61 -7.13 23.54
C LEU A 113 -3.83 -8.45 23.60
N GLY A 114 -2.56 -8.36 24.00
CA GLY A 114 -1.66 -9.51 24.08
C GLY A 114 -0.94 -9.85 22.77
N HIS A 115 -1.18 -9.10 21.69
CA HIS A 115 -0.51 -9.28 20.41
C HIS A 115 0.56 -8.21 20.19
N THR A 116 1.61 -8.58 19.47
CA THR A 116 2.63 -7.64 19.00
C THR A 116 2.32 -7.29 17.55
N LEU A 117 2.24 -6.00 17.27
CA LEU A 117 1.94 -5.49 15.92
C LEU A 117 3.19 -4.85 15.32
N ASP A 118 3.31 -4.95 14.00
CA ASP A 118 4.28 -4.17 13.23
C ASP A 118 3.82 -2.70 13.06
N GLY A 119 4.64 -1.87 12.42
CA GLY A 119 4.31 -0.46 12.17
C GLY A 119 3.11 -0.23 11.27
N LEU A 120 2.63 -1.26 10.58
CA LEU A 120 1.45 -1.24 9.72
C LEU A 120 0.21 -1.83 10.41
N GLY A 121 0.35 -2.30 11.65
CA GLY A 121 -0.73 -2.88 12.44
C GLY A 121 -1.01 -4.36 12.17
N ASN A 122 -0.08 -5.05 11.51
CA ASN A 122 -0.20 -6.49 11.31
C ASN A 122 0.37 -7.25 12.52
N PRO A 123 -0.25 -8.36 12.94
CA PRO A 123 0.29 -9.17 14.01
C PRO A 123 1.60 -9.84 13.55
N THR A 124 2.63 -9.75 14.37
CA THR A 124 3.93 -10.37 14.08
C THR A 124 3.97 -11.83 14.48
N ASP A 125 3.02 -12.28 15.27
CA ASP A 125 2.91 -13.65 15.80
C ASP A 125 2.00 -14.55 14.95
N CYS A 126 1.58 -14.11 13.74
CA CYS A 126 0.65 -14.82 12.87
C CYS A 126 -0.70 -15.18 13.53
N SER A 127 -1.08 -14.49 14.58
CA SER A 127 -2.39 -14.64 15.21
C SER A 127 -3.47 -13.93 14.40
N GLU A 128 -4.68 -14.48 14.39
CA GLU A 128 -5.84 -13.79 13.83
C GLU A 128 -6.33 -12.74 14.83
N LEU A 129 -6.42 -11.49 14.37
CA LEU A 129 -7.00 -10.42 15.18
C LEU A 129 -8.52 -10.44 15.01
N GLU A 130 -9.24 -10.71 16.07
CA GLU A 130 -10.70 -10.58 16.11
C GLU A 130 -11.08 -9.12 16.39
N TYR A 131 -11.50 -8.41 15.36
CA TYR A 131 -12.13 -7.09 15.54
C TYR A 131 -13.64 -7.30 15.70
N LYS A 132 -14.15 -7.03 16.90
CA LYS A 132 -15.60 -6.89 17.09
C LYS A 132 -16.02 -5.51 16.57
N ASP A 133 -16.95 -5.52 15.68
CA ASP A 133 -17.62 -4.31 15.19
C ASP A 133 -18.40 -3.62 16.33
#